data_6a6a3018d949911b94f6783ed1a1bdae
#
_entry.id   6a6a3018d949911b94f6783ed1a1bdae
#
_cell.length_a   1.000
_cell.length_b   1.000
_cell.length_c   1.000
_cell.angle_alpha   90.00
_cell.angle_beta   90.00
_cell.angle_gamma   90.00
#
_symmetry.space_group_name_H-M   'P 1'
#
loop_
_entity.id
_entity.type
_entity.pdbx_description
1 polymer ?
#
loop_
_entity_poly.entity_id
_entity_poly.type
_entity_poly.pdbx_seq_one_letter_code
_entity_poly.pdbx_strand_id
1 'polypeptide(L)'
;MRSRWLRRFILACTICLAATMTSQATGRAATAPSSGFNDWSCRPSAARPDPVVLLHGLGGNGPGNFSTLAPYLASAGFCVYAPTYGEGVPGVPVGGLTPIPQSATEIGAFIGQVLAATGAAKADLVGHSEGGFQALYGPKFVPGEAASVARVVALAPPTHGTTLASLVTAGDDLGVSPVADAVIAAGCPACSALTTGSSLVTSLNTGAVTQQGIAYTIIASTRDELVTPYGTEFVSEPGVDNETVQHFCPLDPVGHVGLAFDPDVAQLVRDALDPAGPVAVTCTVGPAF
;
A
#
# COMPACT_ATOMS: atom_id res chain seq x y z
N MET A 1 -9.45 104.23 16.48
CA MET A 1 -10.92 104.06 16.41
C MET A 1 -11.28 102.71 15.93
N ARG A 2 -12.01 101.93 16.77
CA ARG A 2 -12.89 100.76 16.42
C ARG A 2 -12.33 99.67 15.58
N SER A 3 -12.06 98.53 16.17
CA SER A 3 -12.96 97.46 16.62
C SER A 3 -13.22 96.44 15.49
N ARG A 4 -12.91 95.28 15.64
CA ARG A 4 -13.86 94.16 15.90
C ARG A 4 -13.21 92.78 15.88
N TRP A 5 -13.45 92.13 16.92
CA TRP A 5 -13.18 90.71 17.15
C TRP A 5 -13.94 89.84 16.15
N LEU A 6 -13.25 88.81 15.63
CA LEU A 6 -13.94 87.63 15.11
C LEU A 6 -13.25 86.36 15.64
N ARG A 7 -13.93 85.74 16.55
CA ARG A 7 -13.56 84.45 17.09
C ARG A 7 -13.72 83.40 15.99
N ARG A 8 -12.66 82.65 15.68
CA ARG A 8 -12.79 81.46 14.88
C ARG A 8 -12.79 80.26 15.82
N PHE A 9 -13.90 79.53 15.88
CA PHE A 9 -14.06 78.25 16.47
C PHE A 9 -13.28 77.19 15.60
N ILE A 10 -12.29 76.57 16.19
CA ILE A 10 -11.67 75.44 15.59
C ILE A 10 -12.43 74.23 16.08
N LEU A 11 -13.19 73.61 15.18
CA LEU A 11 -13.86 72.35 15.41
C LEU A 11 -12.81 71.22 15.18
N ALA A 12 -12.34 70.58 16.26
CA ALA A 12 -11.47 69.40 16.17
C ALA A 12 -12.34 68.19 15.75
N CYS A 13 -12.16 67.77 14.51
CA CYS A 13 -12.76 66.54 13.99
C CYS A 13 -11.85 65.39 14.32
N THR A 14 -12.17 64.63 15.38
CA THR A 14 -11.46 63.41 15.75
C THR A 14 -11.89 62.29 14.82
N ILE A 15 -11.09 61.95 13.82
CA ILE A 15 -11.31 60.82 12.95
C ILE A 15 -10.78 59.57 13.68
N CYS A 16 -11.72 58.75 14.23
CA CYS A 16 -11.41 57.41 14.68
C CYS A 16 -11.12 56.50 13.46
N LEU A 17 -9.87 56.25 13.15
CA LEU A 17 -9.48 55.15 12.25
C LEU A 17 -9.68 53.84 13.00
N ALA A 18 -10.78 53.15 12.74
CA ALA A 18 -10.94 51.74 13.09
C ALA A 18 -10.08 50.93 12.14
N ALA A 19 -8.90 50.49 12.62
CA ALA A 19 -8.08 49.53 11.92
C ALA A 19 -8.77 48.16 12.01
N THR A 20 -9.49 47.77 10.96
CA THR A 20 -9.95 46.40 10.76
C THR A 20 -8.73 45.55 10.46
N MET A 21 -8.23 44.83 11.47
CA MET A 21 -7.25 43.73 11.25
C MET A 21 -7.98 42.59 10.56
N THR A 22 -7.92 42.56 9.24
CA THR A 22 -8.22 41.35 8.49
C THR A 22 -7.14 40.33 8.78
N SER A 23 -7.43 39.35 9.65
CA SER A 23 -6.62 38.18 9.83
C SER A 23 -6.60 37.42 8.50
N GLN A 24 -5.56 37.63 7.70
CA GLN A 24 -5.29 36.76 6.57
C GLN A 24 -4.87 35.40 7.15
N ALA A 25 -5.81 34.47 7.23
CA ALA A 25 -5.50 33.09 7.36
C ALA A 25 -4.61 32.74 6.15
N THR A 26 -3.31 32.62 6.38
CA THR A 26 -2.38 32.04 5.40
C THR A 26 -2.82 30.58 5.24
N GLY A 27 -3.73 30.35 4.31
CA GLY A 27 -4.03 29.03 3.83
C GLY A 27 -2.71 28.47 3.33
N ARG A 28 -2.13 27.53 4.09
CA ARG A 28 -1.00 26.75 3.65
C ARG A 28 -1.49 26.05 2.39
N ALA A 29 -1.03 26.49 1.23
CA ALA A 29 -1.30 25.82 -0.02
C ALA A 29 -0.95 24.36 0.20
N ALA A 30 -1.94 23.47 0.07
CA ALA A 30 -1.68 22.05 0.04
C ALA A 30 -0.68 21.87 -1.11
N THR A 31 0.55 21.52 -0.79
CA THR A 31 1.53 21.11 -1.79
C THR A 31 0.86 20.00 -2.57
N ALA A 32 0.75 20.17 -3.90
CA ALA A 32 0.27 19.11 -4.77
C ALA A 32 1.05 17.83 -4.41
N PRO A 33 0.38 16.69 -4.27
CA PRO A 33 1.06 15.45 -3.94
C PRO A 33 2.18 15.26 -4.95
N SER A 34 3.39 15.00 -4.44
CA SER A 34 4.50 14.63 -5.31
C SER A 34 4.04 13.43 -6.14
N SER A 35 4.32 13.40 -7.42
CA SER A 35 3.95 12.30 -8.34
C SER A 35 4.71 11.00 -8.04
N GLY A 36 5.32 10.90 -6.87
CA GLY A 36 6.19 9.83 -6.44
C GLY A 36 5.73 9.18 -5.12
N PHE A 37 6.27 8.02 -4.88
CA PHE A 37 6.22 7.30 -3.63
C PHE A 37 7.56 7.45 -2.89
N ASN A 38 7.62 7.03 -1.61
CA ASN A 38 8.77 7.23 -0.72
C ASN A 38 9.10 8.71 -0.45
N ASP A 39 8.08 9.59 -0.49
CA ASP A 39 8.22 10.97 -0.05
C ASP A 39 8.10 11.07 1.47
N TRP A 40 9.23 11.06 2.17
CA TRP A 40 9.30 11.16 3.63
C TRP A 40 8.82 12.51 4.19
N SER A 41 8.58 13.50 3.33
CA SER A 41 7.96 14.76 3.71
C SER A 41 6.42 14.71 3.65
N CYS A 42 5.83 13.66 3.08
CA CYS A 42 4.39 13.48 2.97
C CYS A 42 3.75 13.48 4.37
N ARG A 43 2.59 14.13 4.47
CA ARG A 43 1.77 14.14 5.69
C ARG A 43 0.37 13.67 5.35
N PRO A 44 -0.09 12.60 5.99
CA PRO A 44 -1.46 12.12 5.81
C PRO A 44 -2.48 13.22 6.09
N SER A 45 -3.55 13.22 5.31
CA SER A 45 -4.66 14.15 5.49
C SER A 45 -5.72 13.54 6.43
N ALA A 46 -6.65 14.37 6.92
CA ALA A 46 -7.77 13.86 7.70
C ALA A 46 -8.67 12.89 6.92
N ALA A 47 -8.73 13.04 5.59
CA ALA A 47 -9.49 12.12 4.73
C ALA A 47 -8.72 10.81 4.44
N ARG A 48 -7.41 10.81 4.59
CA ARG A 48 -6.51 9.67 4.37
C ARG A 48 -5.49 9.64 5.50
N PRO A 49 -5.91 9.24 6.70
CA PRO A 49 -5.09 9.36 7.91
C PRO A 49 -3.94 8.34 7.96
N ASP A 50 -4.11 7.22 7.27
CA ASP A 50 -3.17 6.11 7.32
C ASP A 50 -2.28 6.13 6.07
N PRO A 51 -0.94 6.15 6.21
CA PRO A 51 -0.01 5.99 5.09
C PRO A 51 -0.08 4.56 4.56
N VAL A 52 0.14 4.39 3.27
CA VAL A 52 0.11 3.09 2.60
C VAL A 52 1.53 2.54 2.44
N VAL A 53 1.76 1.33 2.92
CA VAL A 53 3.01 0.58 2.72
C VAL A 53 2.75 -0.54 1.71
N LEU A 54 3.49 -0.49 0.59
CA LEU A 54 3.36 -1.44 -0.52
C LEU A 54 4.45 -2.51 -0.42
N LEU A 55 4.05 -3.78 -0.36
CA LEU A 55 4.94 -4.94 -0.17
C LEU A 55 5.01 -5.76 -1.47
N HIS A 56 6.19 -5.78 -2.09
CA HIS A 56 6.40 -6.45 -3.39
C HIS A 56 6.40 -7.98 -3.31
N GLY A 57 6.25 -8.63 -4.46
CA GLY A 57 6.32 -10.08 -4.58
C GLY A 57 7.75 -10.63 -4.55
N LEU A 58 7.85 -11.96 -4.52
CA LEU A 58 9.08 -12.72 -4.56
C LEU A 58 9.96 -12.28 -5.75
N GLY A 59 11.24 -12.03 -5.51
CA GLY A 59 12.18 -11.60 -6.55
C GLY A 59 11.95 -10.17 -7.06
N GLY A 60 10.99 -9.45 -6.50
CA GLY A 60 10.64 -8.08 -6.88
C GLY A 60 11.44 -7.01 -6.12
N ASN A 61 10.99 -5.78 -6.30
CA ASN A 61 11.41 -4.62 -5.51
C ASN A 61 10.27 -3.60 -5.46
N GLY A 62 10.27 -2.75 -4.45
CA GLY A 62 9.18 -1.78 -4.26
C GLY A 62 8.92 -0.90 -5.48
N PRO A 63 9.91 -0.18 -6.04
CA PRO A 63 9.72 0.67 -7.20
C PRO A 63 9.24 -0.05 -8.46
N GLY A 64 9.77 -1.23 -8.75
CA GLY A 64 9.44 -2.00 -9.94
C GLY A 64 8.04 -2.60 -9.87
N ASN A 65 7.73 -3.29 -8.77
CA ASN A 65 6.46 -3.99 -8.60
C ASN A 65 5.26 -3.02 -8.58
N PHE A 66 5.45 -1.80 -8.06
CA PHE A 66 4.36 -0.85 -7.88
C PHE A 66 4.48 0.41 -8.75
N SER A 67 5.11 0.27 -9.93
CA SER A 67 5.28 1.39 -10.87
C SER A 67 3.97 1.99 -11.37
N THR A 68 2.87 1.25 -11.35
CA THR A 68 1.51 1.71 -11.67
C THR A 68 0.74 2.11 -10.41
N LEU A 69 0.67 1.23 -9.43
CA LEU A 69 -0.17 1.42 -8.25
C LEU A 69 0.31 2.58 -7.36
N ALA A 70 1.64 2.70 -7.12
CA ALA A 70 2.15 3.71 -6.22
C ALA A 70 1.86 5.16 -6.68
N PRO A 71 2.13 5.54 -7.94
CA PRO A 71 1.78 6.88 -8.42
C PRO A 71 0.26 7.10 -8.49
N TYR A 72 -0.53 6.06 -8.78
CA TYR A 72 -1.99 6.16 -8.77
C TYR A 72 -2.52 6.52 -7.38
N LEU A 73 -2.10 5.80 -6.33
CA LEU A 73 -2.50 6.08 -4.95
C LEU A 73 -1.97 7.45 -4.47
N ALA A 74 -0.73 7.80 -4.82
CA ALA A 74 -0.17 9.11 -4.49
C ALA A 74 -0.98 10.25 -5.13
N SER A 75 -1.39 10.10 -6.41
CA SER A 75 -2.26 11.07 -7.10
C SER A 75 -3.65 11.19 -6.46
N ALA A 76 -4.13 10.11 -5.83
CA ALA A 76 -5.37 10.10 -5.06
C ALA A 76 -5.22 10.69 -3.64
N GLY A 77 -4.03 11.16 -3.27
CA GLY A 77 -3.75 11.86 -2.02
C GLY A 77 -3.33 10.98 -0.85
N PHE A 78 -2.93 9.73 -1.10
CA PHE A 78 -2.30 8.89 -0.09
C PHE A 78 -0.81 9.20 0.06
N CYS A 79 -0.27 9.06 1.27
CA CYS A 79 1.16 8.97 1.49
C CYS A 79 1.59 7.51 1.24
N VAL A 80 2.41 7.27 0.21
CA VAL A 80 2.72 5.92 -0.26
C VAL A 80 4.20 5.62 -0.09
N TYR A 81 4.50 4.45 0.46
CA TYR A 81 5.86 3.97 0.71
C TYR A 81 6.01 2.55 0.19
N ALA A 82 7.07 2.29 -0.55
CA ALA A 82 7.34 0.98 -1.15
C ALA A 82 8.81 0.59 -0.88
N PRO A 83 9.09 -0.14 0.22
CA PRO A 83 10.43 -0.64 0.48
C PRO A 83 10.79 -1.77 -0.49
N THR A 84 12.08 -2.01 -0.67
CA THR A 84 12.59 -3.31 -1.05
C THR A 84 13.02 -4.01 0.23
N TYR A 85 12.48 -5.18 0.51
CA TYR A 85 12.76 -5.98 1.71
C TYR A 85 13.26 -7.38 1.33
N GLY A 86 13.90 -8.04 2.24
CA GLY A 86 14.35 -9.41 2.05
C GLY A 86 15.37 -9.58 0.91
N GLU A 87 16.28 -8.62 0.73
CA GLU A 87 17.35 -8.70 -0.28
C GLU A 87 18.27 -9.89 0.02
N GLY A 88 18.42 -10.79 -0.95
CA GLY A 88 19.33 -11.93 -0.81
C GLY A 88 20.80 -11.52 -0.87
N VAL A 89 21.10 -10.45 -1.59
CA VAL A 89 22.44 -9.85 -1.71
C VAL A 89 22.29 -8.36 -1.45
N PRO A 90 22.92 -7.80 -0.41
CA PRO A 90 22.81 -6.38 -0.08
C PRO A 90 23.15 -5.47 -1.25
N GLY A 91 22.29 -4.49 -1.55
CA GLY A 91 22.48 -3.52 -2.62
C GLY A 91 22.13 -4.02 -4.03
N VAL A 92 21.68 -5.27 -4.15
CA VAL A 92 21.03 -5.78 -5.36
C VAL A 92 19.52 -5.65 -5.15
N PRO A 93 18.80 -4.81 -5.91
CA PRO A 93 17.39 -4.53 -5.66
C PRO A 93 16.49 -5.69 -6.16
N VAL A 94 16.73 -6.87 -5.61
CA VAL A 94 15.94 -8.09 -5.80
C VAL A 94 15.66 -8.64 -4.41
N GLY A 95 14.43 -8.46 -3.97
CA GLY A 95 14.01 -8.78 -2.61
C GLY A 95 13.03 -9.94 -2.52
N GLY A 96 12.47 -10.15 -1.31
CA GLY A 96 11.59 -11.27 -1.04
C GLY A 96 12.30 -12.63 -1.04
N LEU A 97 13.63 -12.68 -0.86
CA LEU A 97 14.42 -13.90 -1.00
C LEU A 97 14.85 -14.49 0.35
N THR A 98 14.82 -13.69 1.41
CA THR A 98 15.21 -14.12 2.76
C THR A 98 14.07 -14.89 3.44
N PRO A 99 14.34 -15.57 4.58
CA PRO A 99 13.27 -16.23 5.34
C PRO A 99 12.12 -15.29 5.64
N ILE A 100 10.87 -15.72 5.39
CA ILE A 100 9.66 -14.92 5.61
C ILE A 100 9.60 -14.22 6.99
N PRO A 101 9.96 -14.89 8.13
CA PRO A 101 9.98 -14.22 9.43
C PRO A 101 11.01 -13.09 9.53
N GLN A 102 12.13 -13.21 8.81
CA GLN A 102 13.15 -12.16 8.74
C GLN A 102 12.62 -10.97 7.96
N SER A 103 12.09 -11.20 6.76
CA SER A 103 11.43 -10.18 5.94
C SER A 103 10.29 -9.50 6.69
N ALA A 104 9.44 -10.24 7.40
CA ALA A 104 8.38 -9.68 8.24
C ALA A 104 8.91 -8.73 9.32
N THR A 105 10.03 -9.08 9.97
CA THR A 105 10.67 -8.21 10.97
C THR A 105 11.20 -6.92 10.34
N GLU A 106 11.79 -7.00 9.16
CA GLU A 106 12.27 -5.85 8.38
C GLU A 106 11.11 -4.94 7.97
N ILE A 107 10.00 -5.53 7.49
CA ILE A 107 8.77 -4.82 7.15
C ILE A 107 8.19 -4.11 8.37
N GLY A 108 8.08 -4.79 9.52
CA GLY A 108 7.60 -4.18 10.76
C GLY A 108 8.45 -2.99 11.21
N ALA A 109 9.78 -3.08 11.08
CA ALA A 109 10.68 -1.96 11.34
C ALA A 109 10.45 -0.78 10.36
N PHE A 110 10.21 -1.08 9.09
CA PHE A 110 9.91 -0.07 8.07
C PHE A 110 8.56 0.62 8.35
N ILE A 111 7.52 -0.13 8.72
CA ILE A 111 6.23 0.43 9.16
C ILE A 111 6.45 1.42 10.31
N GLY A 112 7.25 1.04 11.31
CA GLY A 112 7.61 1.93 12.43
C GLY A 112 8.27 3.24 11.97
N GLN A 113 9.17 3.19 10.98
CA GLN A 113 9.80 4.37 10.40
C GLN A 113 8.77 5.26 9.68
N VAL A 114 7.86 4.67 8.89
CA VAL A 114 6.79 5.40 8.20
C VAL A 114 5.89 6.11 9.21
N LEU A 115 5.46 5.43 10.26
CA LEU A 115 4.62 6.02 11.29
C LEU A 115 5.32 7.17 12.03
N ALA A 116 6.60 6.99 12.36
CA ALA A 116 7.39 8.04 12.99
C ALA A 116 7.58 9.27 12.08
N ALA A 117 7.79 9.07 10.78
CA ALA A 117 7.96 10.14 9.81
C ALA A 117 6.65 10.89 9.52
N THR A 118 5.54 10.18 9.43
CA THR A 118 4.22 10.74 9.06
C THR A 118 3.45 11.29 10.25
N GLY A 119 3.72 10.80 11.46
CA GLY A 119 2.93 11.07 12.66
C GLY A 119 1.60 10.31 12.70
N ALA A 120 1.37 9.37 11.79
CA ALA A 120 0.17 8.54 11.76
C ALA A 120 0.19 7.50 12.90
N ALA A 121 -1.01 7.13 13.37
CA ALA A 121 -1.14 6.10 14.41
C ALA A 121 -1.04 4.68 13.84
N LYS A 122 -1.49 4.50 12.60
CA LYS A 122 -1.53 3.22 11.90
C LYS A 122 -1.14 3.40 10.44
N ALA A 123 -0.80 2.30 9.77
CA ALA A 123 -0.58 2.24 8.33
C ALA A 123 -1.54 1.24 7.68
N ASP A 124 -1.80 1.43 6.40
CA ASP A 124 -2.46 0.43 5.56
C ASP A 124 -1.38 -0.38 4.82
N LEU A 125 -1.54 -1.69 4.75
CA LEU A 125 -0.63 -2.57 4.02
C LEU A 125 -1.28 -3.01 2.72
N VAL A 126 -0.57 -2.89 1.61
CA VAL A 126 -0.97 -3.47 0.33
C VAL A 126 0.16 -4.37 -0.14
N GLY A 127 -0.10 -5.65 -0.28
CA GLY A 127 0.91 -6.61 -0.67
C GLY A 127 0.53 -7.38 -1.93
N HIS A 128 1.51 -7.65 -2.81
CA HIS A 128 1.35 -8.48 -3.99
C HIS A 128 2.09 -9.80 -3.81
N SER A 129 1.44 -10.91 -4.11
CA SER A 129 2.06 -12.25 -4.07
C SER A 129 2.68 -12.55 -2.70
N GLU A 130 4.00 -12.79 -2.59
CA GLU A 130 4.69 -12.89 -1.30
C GLU A 130 4.41 -11.70 -0.40
N GLY A 131 4.40 -10.48 -0.94
CA GLY A 131 4.07 -9.29 -0.15
C GLY A 131 2.66 -9.32 0.43
N GLY A 132 1.70 -9.93 -0.27
CA GLY A 132 0.37 -10.23 0.24
C GLY A 132 0.40 -11.23 1.39
N PHE A 133 1.22 -12.28 1.27
CA PHE A 133 1.47 -13.21 2.37
C PHE A 133 2.10 -12.51 3.58
N GLN A 134 3.09 -11.64 3.37
CA GLN A 134 3.74 -10.85 4.42
C GLN A 134 2.74 -9.93 5.13
N ALA A 135 1.82 -9.29 4.38
CA ALA A 135 0.78 -8.44 4.94
C ALA A 135 -0.21 -9.20 5.84
N LEU A 136 -0.43 -10.49 5.59
CA LEU A 136 -1.20 -11.38 6.45
C LEU A 136 -0.35 -11.91 7.62
N TYR A 137 0.92 -12.23 7.35
CA TYR A 137 1.83 -12.85 8.30
C TYR A 137 2.30 -11.88 9.40
N GLY A 138 2.71 -10.68 9.02
CA GLY A 138 3.29 -9.68 9.92
C GLY A 138 2.38 -9.35 11.10
N PRO A 139 1.13 -8.91 10.89
CA PRO A 139 0.21 -8.61 11.98
C PRO A 139 -0.05 -9.77 12.92
N LYS A 140 0.04 -11.00 12.43
CA LYS A 140 -0.19 -12.21 13.24
C LYS A 140 1.02 -12.61 14.09
N PHE A 141 2.24 -12.47 13.56
CA PHE A 141 3.44 -13.06 14.17
C PHE A 141 4.49 -12.05 14.63
N VAL A 142 4.52 -10.84 14.07
CA VAL A 142 5.46 -9.80 14.49
C VAL A 142 4.89 -9.05 15.71
N PRO A 143 5.56 -9.08 16.86
CA PRO A 143 5.05 -8.45 18.06
C PRO A 143 4.75 -6.95 17.86
N GLY A 144 3.51 -6.55 18.15
CA GLY A 144 3.06 -5.16 18.09
C GLY A 144 2.62 -4.68 16.72
N GLU A 145 2.88 -5.41 15.63
CA GLU A 145 2.53 -4.97 14.28
C GLU A 145 1.02 -4.82 14.09
N ALA A 146 0.21 -5.74 14.62
CA ALA A 146 -1.25 -5.63 14.53
C ALA A 146 -1.80 -4.31 15.09
N ALA A 147 -1.17 -3.74 16.12
CA ALA A 147 -1.58 -2.45 16.68
C ALA A 147 -1.25 -1.27 15.73
N SER A 148 -0.29 -1.45 14.84
CA SER A 148 0.21 -0.45 13.89
C SER A 148 -0.46 -0.52 12.51
N VAL A 149 -1.35 -1.48 12.27
CA VAL A 149 -2.00 -1.70 10.98
C VAL A 149 -3.49 -1.39 11.08
N ALA A 150 -4.04 -0.67 10.11
CA ALA A 150 -5.46 -0.36 10.00
C ALA A 150 -6.17 -1.26 8.98
N ARG A 151 -5.53 -1.49 7.83
CA ARG A 151 -6.06 -2.33 6.75
C ARG A 151 -4.97 -3.19 6.14
N VAL A 152 -5.39 -4.32 5.61
CA VAL A 152 -4.58 -5.20 4.75
C VAL A 152 -5.34 -5.42 3.46
N VAL A 153 -4.69 -5.11 2.33
CA VAL A 153 -5.15 -5.44 0.99
C VAL A 153 -4.12 -6.37 0.37
N ALA A 154 -4.47 -7.62 0.18
CA ALA A 154 -3.56 -8.62 -0.37
C ALA A 154 -3.98 -9.00 -1.80
N LEU A 155 -3.06 -8.80 -2.74
CA LEU A 155 -3.20 -9.13 -4.15
C LEU A 155 -2.57 -10.49 -4.40
N ALA A 156 -3.35 -11.47 -4.79
CA ALA A 156 -2.92 -12.85 -5.07
C ALA A 156 -1.97 -13.45 -4.01
N PRO A 157 -2.29 -13.36 -2.70
CA PRO A 157 -1.42 -13.91 -1.68
C PRO A 157 -1.42 -15.45 -1.75
N PRO A 158 -0.26 -16.14 -1.66
CA PRO A 158 -0.24 -17.59 -1.53
C PRO A 158 -0.65 -18.00 -0.10
N THR A 159 -1.87 -17.61 0.33
CA THR A 159 -2.39 -17.83 1.69
C THR A 159 -2.34 -19.30 2.11
N HIS A 160 -2.70 -20.20 1.18
CA HIS A 160 -2.64 -21.64 1.39
C HIS A 160 -1.47 -22.31 0.65
N GLY A 161 -0.52 -21.48 0.20
CA GLY A 161 0.69 -21.90 -0.51
C GLY A 161 0.51 -22.01 -2.01
N THR A 162 1.62 -22.24 -2.69
CA THR A 162 1.73 -22.47 -4.14
C THR A 162 2.66 -23.65 -4.41
N THR A 163 3.04 -23.89 -5.67
CA THR A 163 4.00 -24.92 -6.03
C THR A 163 5.33 -24.31 -6.44
N LEU A 164 6.44 -25.07 -6.31
CA LEU A 164 7.74 -24.63 -6.83
C LEU A 164 7.71 -24.46 -8.36
N ALA A 165 6.94 -25.30 -9.06
CA ALA A 165 6.79 -25.19 -10.50
C ALA A 165 6.14 -23.84 -10.90
N SER A 166 5.13 -23.40 -10.16
CA SER A 166 4.51 -22.08 -10.37
C SER A 166 5.47 -20.92 -10.11
N LEU A 167 6.36 -21.05 -9.11
CA LEU A 167 7.39 -20.03 -8.85
C LEU A 167 8.44 -19.94 -9.96
N VAL A 168 8.79 -21.07 -10.60
CA VAL A 168 9.67 -21.09 -11.79
C VAL A 168 8.97 -20.40 -12.95
N THR A 169 7.69 -20.71 -13.18
CA THR A 169 6.88 -20.05 -14.22
C THR A 169 6.84 -18.54 -14.04
N ALA A 170 6.70 -18.05 -12.82
CA ALA A 170 6.78 -16.62 -12.53
C ALA A 170 8.11 -15.97 -12.98
N GLY A 171 9.22 -16.68 -12.77
CA GLY A 171 10.54 -16.25 -13.25
C GLY A 171 10.60 -16.16 -14.77
N ASP A 172 9.97 -17.10 -15.47
CA ASP A 172 9.89 -17.13 -16.93
C ASP A 172 9.05 -15.96 -17.46
N ASP A 173 7.88 -15.75 -16.90
CA ASP A 173 6.95 -14.69 -17.30
C ASP A 173 7.55 -13.29 -17.09
N LEU A 174 8.33 -13.09 -16.05
CA LEU A 174 9.08 -11.86 -15.78
C LEU A 174 10.34 -11.71 -16.66
N GLY A 175 10.70 -12.71 -17.47
CA GLY A 175 11.91 -12.71 -18.27
C GLY A 175 13.21 -12.77 -17.45
N VAL A 176 13.14 -13.24 -16.22
CA VAL A 176 14.27 -13.34 -15.27
C VAL A 176 14.67 -14.79 -14.95
N SER A 177 14.27 -15.73 -15.80
CA SER A 177 14.51 -17.18 -15.63
C SER A 177 15.93 -17.54 -15.15
N PRO A 178 17.02 -17.02 -15.74
CA PRO A 178 18.35 -17.37 -15.28
C PRO A 178 18.63 -16.91 -13.83
N VAL A 179 17.99 -15.80 -13.41
CA VAL A 179 18.10 -15.28 -12.04
C VAL A 179 17.21 -16.11 -11.11
N ALA A 180 15.98 -16.41 -11.52
CA ALA A 180 15.06 -17.26 -10.75
C ALA A 180 15.66 -18.64 -10.50
N ASP A 181 16.20 -19.30 -11.54
CA ASP A 181 16.89 -20.59 -11.42
C ASP A 181 18.08 -20.53 -10.47
N ALA A 182 18.89 -19.46 -10.55
CA ALA A 182 20.03 -19.29 -9.66
C ALA A 182 19.60 -19.08 -8.20
N VAL A 183 18.52 -18.32 -7.96
CA VAL A 183 17.95 -18.08 -6.63
C VAL A 183 17.38 -19.36 -6.04
N ILE A 184 16.64 -20.15 -6.82
CA ILE A 184 16.10 -21.44 -6.38
C ILE A 184 17.24 -22.44 -6.12
N ALA A 185 18.24 -22.50 -7.01
CA ALA A 185 19.40 -23.33 -6.85
C ALA A 185 20.27 -22.95 -5.63
N ALA A 186 20.31 -21.68 -5.29
CA ALA A 186 20.96 -21.18 -4.07
C ALA A 186 20.16 -21.48 -2.78
N GLY A 187 18.99 -22.16 -2.91
CA GLY A 187 18.18 -22.56 -1.78
C GLY A 187 17.29 -21.46 -1.22
N CYS A 188 16.69 -20.64 -2.10
CA CYS A 188 15.74 -19.55 -1.73
C CYS A 188 14.84 -19.95 -0.54
N PRO A 189 15.07 -19.42 0.67
CA PRO A 189 14.28 -19.80 1.84
C PRO A 189 12.80 -19.41 1.72
N ALA A 190 12.51 -18.25 1.13
CA ALA A 190 11.13 -17.79 0.92
C ALA A 190 10.40 -18.69 -0.08
N CYS A 191 11.07 -19.12 -1.15
CA CYS A 191 10.48 -20.01 -2.16
C CYS A 191 9.93 -21.30 -1.55
N SER A 192 10.73 -21.99 -0.74
CA SER A 192 10.31 -23.21 -0.07
C SER A 192 9.27 -22.97 1.02
N ALA A 193 9.35 -21.84 1.70
CA ALA A 193 8.43 -21.47 2.77
C ALA A 193 7.01 -21.19 2.27
N LEU A 194 6.84 -20.72 1.05
CA LEU A 194 5.53 -20.40 0.44
C LEU A 194 4.89 -21.61 -0.27
N THR A 195 5.51 -22.79 -0.23
CA THR A 195 4.91 -24.00 -0.84
C THR A 195 3.76 -24.52 0.00
N THR A 196 2.76 -25.10 -0.70
CA THR A 196 1.62 -25.76 -0.07
C THR A 196 2.10 -26.85 0.91
N GLY A 197 1.56 -26.82 2.13
CA GLY A 197 1.91 -27.77 3.18
C GLY A 197 3.22 -27.46 3.92
N SER A 198 3.92 -26.39 3.58
CA SER A 198 5.07 -25.95 4.37
C SER A 198 4.66 -25.64 5.81
N SER A 199 5.61 -25.72 6.73
CA SER A 199 5.36 -25.36 8.14
C SER A 199 4.91 -23.91 8.30
N LEU A 200 5.38 -22.99 7.47
CA LEU A 200 5.04 -21.58 7.51
C LEU A 200 3.59 -21.32 7.06
N VAL A 201 3.21 -21.87 5.90
CA VAL A 201 1.82 -21.83 5.41
C VAL A 201 0.86 -22.47 6.41
N THR A 202 1.25 -23.62 6.96
CA THR A 202 0.48 -24.28 8.02
C THR A 202 0.33 -23.41 9.25
N SER A 203 1.40 -22.75 9.70
CA SER A 203 1.36 -21.84 10.84
C SER A 203 0.45 -20.61 10.60
N LEU A 204 0.51 -20.02 9.40
CA LEU A 204 -0.39 -18.91 9.06
C LEU A 204 -1.86 -19.33 9.18
N ASN A 205 -2.19 -20.55 8.73
CA ASN A 205 -3.56 -21.06 8.71
C ASN A 205 -3.97 -21.79 10.03
N THR A 206 -3.10 -21.82 11.04
CA THR A 206 -3.45 -22.39 12.35
C THR A 206 -4.10 -21.33 13.21
N GLY A 207 -5.40 -21.50 13.53
CA GLY A 207 -6.22 -20.47 14.16
C GLY A 207 -6.54 -19.32 13.19
N ALA A 208 -7.00 -18.18 13.71
CA ALA A 208 -7.38 -17.06 12.87
C ALA A 208 -6.18 -16.45 12.15
N VAL A 209 -6.30 -16.20 10.85
CA VAL A 209 -5.37 -15.42 10.04
C VAL A 209 -5.54 -13.94 10.37
N THR A 210 -6.79 -13.49 10.45
CA THR A 210 -7.13 -12.08 10.74
C THR A 210 -6.83 -11.69 12.17
N GLN A 211 -6.47 -10.42 12.36
CA GLN A 211 -6.23 -9.83 13.67
C GLN A 211 -7.30 -8.79 14.00
N GLN A 212 -7.73 -8.73 15.25
CA GLN A 212 -8.79 -7.82 15.68
C GLN A 212 -8.42 -6.36 15.40
N GLY A 213 -9.37 -5.60 14.84
CA GLY A 213 -9.22 -4.17 14.57
C GLY A 213 -8.50 -3.84 13.27
N ILE A 214 -8.24 -4.84 12.43
CA ILE A 214 -7.73 -4.69 11.06
C ILE A 214 -8.83 -5.11 10.09
N ALA A 215 -9.07 -4.31 9.06
CA ALA A 215 -9.91 -4.68 7.91
C ALA A 215 -9.07 -5.45 6.88
N TYR A 216 -9.65 -6.50 6.30
CA TYR A 216 -8.94 -7.35 5.33
C TYR A 216 -9.70 -7.43 4.02
N THR A 217 -8.99 -7.20 2.92
CA THR A 217 -9.48 -7.40 1.55
C THR A 217 -8.46 -8.26 0.80
N ILE A 218 -8.93 -9.34 0.18
CA ILE A 218 -8.13 -10.19 -0.70
C ILE A 218 -8.64 -9.98 -2.13
N ILE A 219 -7.74 -9.64 -3.04
CA ILE A 219 -8.08 -9.44 -4.45
C ILE A 219 -7.33 -10.49 -5.27
N ALA A 220 -8.08 -11.39 -5.86
CA ALA A 220 -7.61 -12.50 -6.69
C ALA A 220 -7.90 -12.25 -8.17
N SER A 221 -7.21 -12.97 -9.03
CA SER A 221 -7.64 -13.13 -10.42
C SER A 221 -8.11 -14.56 -10.69
N THR A 222 -9.27 -14.71 -11.37
CA THR A 222 -9.68 -16.03 -11.85
C THR A 222 -8.78 -16.57 -12.96
N ARG A 223 -7.81 -15.77 -13.39
CA ARG A 223 -6.80 -16.08 -14.40
C ARG A 223 -5.41 -16.31 -13.80
N ASP A 224 -5.32 -16.31 -12.46
CA ASP A 224 -4.05 -16.57 -11.77
C ASP A 224 -3.52 -17.95 -12.14
N GLU A 225 -2.29 -17.98 -12.66
CA GLU A 225 -1.60 -19.18 -13.12
C GLU A 225 -0.54 -19.66 -12.13
N LEU A 226 -0.25 -18.86 -11.08
CA LEU A 226 0.80 -19.13 -10.11
C LEU A 226 0.26 -19.62 -8.78
N VAL A 227 -0.78 -18.98 -8.24
CA VAL A 227 -1.48 -19.43 -7.04
C VAL A 227 -2.76 -20.12 -7.46
N THR A 228 -2.67 -21.40 -7.72
CA THR A 228 -3.78 -22.19 -8.28
C THR A 228 -4.24 -23.30 -7.34
N PRO A 229 -5.58 -23.53 -7.28
CA PRO A 229 -6.64 -22.70 -7.84
C PRO A 229 -6.75 -21.37 -7.10
N TYR A 230 -7.11 -20.27 -7.79
CA TYR A 230 -7.14 -18.90 -7.22
C TYR A 230 -7.92 -18.80 -5.90
N GLY A 231 -8.89 -19.67 -5.67
CA GLY A 231 -9.62 -19.71 -4.40
C GLY A 231 -8.75 -20.03 -3.17
N THR A 232 -7.52 -20.54 -3.37
CA THR A 232 -6.55 -20.75 -2.28
C THR A 232 -5.87 -19.47 -1.81
N GLU A 233 -6.06 -18.36 -2.50
CA GLU A 233 -5.63 -17.04 -2.08
C GLU A 233 -6.48 -16.49 -0.94
N PHE A 234 -7.75 -16.87 -0.90
CA PHE A 234 -8.78 -16.31 -0.02
C PHE A 234 -8.62 -16.69 1.45
N VAL A 235 -9.02 -15.79 2.32
CA VAL A 235 -9.15 -16.02 3.76
C VAL A 235 -10.62 -16.19 4.09
N SER A 236 -11.02 -17.41 4.42
CA SER A 236 -12.42 -17.77 4.69
C SER A 236 -12.79 -17.48 6.15
N GLU A 237 -12.67 -16.22 6.58
CA GLU A 237 -13.00 -15.77 7.92
C GLU A 237 -14.06 -14.66 7.88
N PRO A 238 -14.91 -14.54 8.93
CA PRO A 238 -15.91 -13.47 8.97
C PRO A 238 -15.28 -12.08 8.91
N GLY A 239 -15.83 -11.22 8.04
CA GLY A 239 -15.38 -9.84 7.90
C GLY A 239 -14.19 -9.66 6.96
N VAL A 240 -13.71 -10.73 6.31
CA VAL A 240 -12.77 -10.63 5.20
C VAL A 240 -13.55 -10.43 3.90
N ASP A 241 -13.13 -9.43 3.15
CA ASP A 241 -13.66 -9.14 1.82
C ASP A 241 -12.81 -9.87 0.77
N ASN A 242 -13.39 -10.91 0.16
CA ASN A 242 -12.70 -11.72 -0.85
C ASN A 242 -13.28 -11.42 -2.22
N GLU A 243 -12.48 -10.79 -3.07
CA GLU A 243 -12.90 -10.29 -4.38
C GLU A 243 -12.10 -10.92 -5.52
N THR A 244 -12.68 -10.91 -6.71
CA THR A 244 -11.94 -11.21 -7.94
C THR A 244 -12.03 -10.03 -8.90
N VAL A 245 -10.97 -9.77 -9.64
CA VAL A 245 -10.96 -8.73 -10.68
C VAL A 245 -12.11 -8.96 -11.67
N GLN A 246 -12.34 -10.22 -12.06
CA GLN A 246 -13.35 -10.58 -13.05
C GLN A 246 -14.79 -10.49 -12.54
N HIS A 247 -14.99 -10.31 -11.22
CA HIS A 247 -16.31 -9.95 -10.69
C HIS A 247 -16.70 -8.53 -11.13
N PHE A 248 -15.76 -7.60 -11.14
CA PHE A 248 -15.96 -6.21 -11.56
C PHE A 248 -15.76 -6.03 -13.06
N CYS A 249 -14.71 -6.63 -13.61
CA CYS A 249 -14.31 -6.54 -15.02
C CYS A 249 -14.22 -7.95 -15.66
N PRO A 250 -15.35 -8.52 -16.10
CA PRO A 250 -15.43 -9.93 -16.51
C PRO A 250 -14.52 -10.34 -17.68
N LEU A 251 -14.10 -9.37 -18.49
CA LEU A 251 -13.25 -9.62 -19.68
C LEU A 251 -11.79 -9.33 -19.42
N ASP A 252 -11.43 -8.88 -18.23
CA ASP A 252 -10.06 -8.59 -17.89
C ASP A 252 -9.22 -9.88 -17.90
N PRO A 253 -8.13 -9.93 -18.69
CA PRO A 253 -7.28 -11.11 -18.81
C PRO A 253 -6.19 -11.18 -17.72
N VAL A 254 -6.13 -10.21 -16.79
CA VAL A 254 -5.02 -10.09 -15.84
C VAL A 254 -4.72 -11.40 -15.13
N GLY A 255 -3.46 -11.83 -15.17
CA GLY A 255 -2.92 -12.95 -14.44
C GLY A 255 -2.20 -12.52 -13.15
N HIS A 256 -1.43 -13.43 -12.55
CA HIS A 256 -0.80 -13.22 -11.25
C HIS A 256 0.10 -11.98 -11.19
N VAL A 257 1.06 -11.93 -12.11
CA VAL A 257 2.06 -10.84 -12.15
C VAL A 257 1.39 -9.52 -12.53
N GLY A 258 0.44 -9.59 -13.45
CA GLY A 258 -0.31 -8.45 -13.95
C GLY A 258 -1.06 -7.68 -12.86
N LEU A 259 -1.54 -8.35 -11.80
CA LEU A 259 -2.26 -7.70 -10.70
C LEU A 259 -1.55 -6.49 -10.09
N ALA A 260 -0.22 -6.49 -10.08
CA ALA A 260 0.55 -5.35 -9.56
C ALA A 260 0.58 -4.13 -10.48
N PHE A 261 0.24 -4.32 -11.76
CA PHE A 261 0.37 -3.30 -12.82
C PHE A 261 -0.97 -2.87 -13.42
N ASP A 262 -2.02 -3.60 -13.10
CA ASP A 262 -3.32 -3.43 -13.70
C ASP A 262 -4.05 -2.19 -13.16
N PRO A 263 -4.57 -1.31 -14.04
CA PRO A 263 -5.31 -0.12 -13.63
C PRO A 263 -6.66 -0.43 -12.95
N ASP A 264 -7.30 -1.54 -13.28
CA ASP A 264 -8.57 -1.94 -12.67
C ASP A 264 -8.32 -2.41 -11.24
N VAL A 265 -7.24 -3.19 -11.02
CA VAL A 265 -6.76 -3.58 -9.69
C VAL A 265 -6.38 -2.36 -8.86
N ALA A 266 -5.74 -1.36 -9.46
CA ALA A 266 -5.41 -0.13 -8.75
C ALA A 266 -6.65 0.62 -8.23
N GLN A 267 -7.76 0.59 -8.97
CA GLN A 267 -9.05 1.14 -8.53
C GLN A 267 -9.64 0.33 -7.38
N LEU A 268 -9.62 -1.00 -7.47
CA LEU A 268 -10.09 -1.89 -6.40
C LEU A 268 -9.28 -1.71 -5.11
N VAL A 269 -7.95 -1.60 -5.21
CA VAL A 269 -7.09 -1.30 -4.06
C VAL A 269 -7.46 0.03 -3.43
N ARG A 270 -7.64 1.07 -4.23
CA ARG A 270 -8.06 2.38 -3.72
C ARG A 270 -9.37 2.29 -2.97
N ASP A 271 -10.37 1.56 -3.49
CA ASP A 271 -11.67 1.43 -2.85
C ASP A 271 -11.58 0.65 -1.54
N ALA A 272 -10.75 -0.38 -1.47
CA ALA A 272 -10.46 -1.11 -0.23
C ALA A 272 -9.79 -0.22 0.83
N LEU A 273 -8.94 0.72 0.40
CA LEU A 273 -8.28 1.69 1.29
C LEU A 273 -9.20 2.84 1.72
N ASP A 274 -10.20 3.20 0.90
CA ASP A 274 -11.11 4.31 1.15
C ASP A 274 -12.59 3.92 0.91
N PRO A 275 -13.14 3.04 1.74
CA PRO A 275 -14.51 2.54 1.54
C PRO A 275 -15.58 3.64 1.71
N ALA A 276 -15.23 4.78 2.30
CA ALA A 276 -16.13 5.93 2.41
C ALA A 276 -16.24 6.75 1.12
N GLY A 277 -15.29 6.61 0.20
CA GLY A 277 -15.23 7.31 -1.07
C GLY A 277 -14.96 6.39 -2.25
N PRO A 278 -15.74 5.28 -2.43
CA PRO A 278 -15.49 4.34 -3.51
C PRO A 278 -15.65 5.03 -4.87
N VAL A 279 -14.86 4.61 -5.84
CA VAL A 279 -15.02 5.01 -7.23
C VAL A 279 -15.62 3.86 -8.03
N ALA A 280 -16.46 4.19 -9.01
CA ALA A 280 -16.93 3.17 -9.95
C ALA A 280 -15.72 2.64 -10.73
N VAL A 281 -15.49 1.33 -10.67
CA VAL A 281 -14.42 0.69 -11.44
C VAL A 281 -14.70 0.85 -12.93
N THR A 282 -13.75 1.43 -13.64
CA THR A 282 -13.81 1.58 -15.10
C THR A 282 -12.91 0.52 -15.70
N CYS A 283 -13.53 -0.50 -16.27
CA CYS A 283 -12.79 -1.62 -16.84
C CYS A 283 -11.96 -1.22 -18.05
N THR A 284 -10.71 -1.59 -17.99
CA THR A 284 -9.74 -1.47 -19.07
C THR A 284 -9.28 -2.87 -19.50
N VAL A 285 -8.29 -2.97 -20.35
CA VAL A 285 -7.64 -4.25 -20.65
C VAL A 285 -6.25 -4.19 -20.07
N GLY A 286 -6.07 -4.89 -18.97
CA GLY A 286 -4.81 -4.99 -18.28
C GLY A 286 -3.84 -5.98 -18.94
N PRO A 287 -2.64 -6.14 -18.37
CA PRO A 287 -1.66 -7.11 -18.85
C PRO A 287 -2.11 -8.54 -18.56
N ALA A 288 -2.04 -9.41 -19.58
CA ALA A 288 -2.50 -10.81 -19.50
C ALA A 288 -1.42 -11.77 -18.94
N PHE A 289 -0.69 -11.40 -17.89
CA PHE A 289 0.34 -12.23 -17.25
C PHE A 289 0.37 -12.09 -15.73
#